data_882235d4a46747604862afa43520cdeb
#
_entry.id   882235d4a46747604862afa43520cdeb
#
_cell.length_a   1.000
_cell.length_b   1.000
_cell.length_c   1.000
_cell.angle_alpha   90.00
_cell.angle_beta   90.00
_cell.angle_gamma   90.00
#
_symmetry.space_group_name_H-M   'P 1'
#
loop_
_entity.id
_entity.type
_entity.pdbx_description
1 polymer ?
#
loop_
_entity_poly.entity_id
_entity_poly.type
_entity_poly.pdbx_seq_one_letter_code
_entity_poly.pdbx_strand_id
1 'polypeptide(L)'
;MKDMLKYKGYYGSIHLDEDDLILYGKVEFIKALINYEGDSAAELKKAFEEAINDYLAMCEQEGMKPERPFKGTFNVRVGESLHERATIAATERGVKLNEFVKQALEHELRT
;
A
#
# COMPACT_ATOMS: atom_id res chain seq x y z
N MET A 1 12.05 -2.44 5.11
CA MET A 1 10.80 -3.08 4.70
C MET A 1 11.01 -4.58 4.57
N LYS A 2 10.04 -5.37 5.01
CA LYS A 2 10.14 -6.83 4.87
C LYS A 2 10.15 -7.22 3.39
N ASP A 3 10.51 -8.46 3.13
CA ASP A 3 10.58 -8.96 1.77
C ASP A 3 9.24 -8.83 1.07
N MET A 4 9.23 -8.09 -0.01
CA MET A 4 8.06 -7.89 -0.85
C MET A 4 8.50 -7.78 -2.30
N LEU A 5 7.61 -8.18 -3.18
CA LEU A 5 7.78 -7.96 -4.60
C LEU A 5 7.28 -6.57 -4.95
N LYS A 6 7.86 -5.96 -5.97
CA LYS A 6 7.47 -4.64 -6.42
C LYS A 6 7.49 -4.59 -7.96
N TYR A 7 6.42 -4.05 -8.54
CA TYR A 7 6.31 -3.93 -10.00
C TYR A 7 5.30 -2.85 -10.37
N LYS A 8 5.71 -1.90 -11.19
CA LYS A 8 4.86 -0.80 -11.66
C LYS A 8 4.14 -0.04 -10.53
N GLY A 9 4.80 0.10 -9.40
CA GLY A 9 4.24 0.79 -8.24
C GLY A 9 3.35 -0.07 -7.36
N TYR A 10 3.16 -1.34 -7.70
CA TYR A 10 2.41 -2.30 -6.88
C TYR A 10 3.35 -3.14 -6.05
N TYR A 11 2.84 -3.58 -4.91
CA TYR A 11 3.60 -4.40 -3.96
C TYR A 11 2.90 -5.74 -3.76
N GLY A 12 3.67 -6.78 -3.62
CA GLY A 12 3.12 -8.12 -3.42
C GLY A 12 3.78 -8.82 -2.26
N SER A 13 2.98 -9.60 -1.51
CA SER A 13 3.46 -10.38 -0.39
C SER A 13 4.09 -11.71 -0.84
N ILE A 14 4.85 -12.31 0.06
CA ILE A 14 5.52 -13.59 -0.19
C ILE A 14 5.25 -14.51 1.00
N HIS A 15 4.66 -15.66 0.72
CA HIS A 15 4.36 -16.67 1.73
C HIS A 15 4.76 -18.06 1.22
N LEU A 16 5.04 -18.94 2.16
CA LEU A 16 5.35 -20.34 1.85
C LEU A 16 4.23 -21.24 2.38
N ASP A 17 3.70 -22.09 1.53
CA ASP A 17 2.84 -23.20 1.93
C ASP A 17 3.73 -24.39 2.17
N GLU A 18 3.90 -24.78 3.44
CA GLU A 18 4.81 -25.86 3.82
C GLU A 18 4.35 -27.23 3.35
N ASP A 19 3.04 -27.43 3.24
CA ASP A 19 2.49 -28.74 2.86
C ASP A 19 2.70 -29.01 1.37
N ASP A 20 2.44 -28.04 0.53
CA ASP A 20 2.57 -28.17 -0.91
C ASP A 20 3.89 -27.64 -1.45
N LEU A 21 4.69 -27.00 -0.60
CA LEU A 21 5.97 -26.40 -0.95
C LEU A 21 5.83 -25.40 -2.10
N ILE A 22 4.77 -24.61 -2.04
CA ILE A 22 4.47 -23.58 -3.03
C ILE A 22 4.63 -22.19 -2.40
N LEU A 23 5.22 -21.29 -3.14
CA LEU A 23 5.27 -19.89 -2.77
C LEU A 23 4.02 -19.20 -3.32
N TYR A 24 3.43 -18.30 -2.53
CA TYR A 24 2.24 -17.59 -2.96
C TYR A 24 2.20 -16.21 -2.34
N GLY A 25 1.31 -15.36 -2.84
CA GLY A 25 1.12 -14.03 -2.30
C GLY A 25 -0.07 -13.34 -2.91
N LYS A 26 -0.27 -12.11 -2.49
CA LYS A 26 -1.30 -11.24 -3.04
C LYS A 26 -0.78 -9.82 -3.18
N VAL A 27 -1.39 -9.06 -4.07
CA VAL A 27 -1.08 -7.64 -4.21
C VAL A 27 -1.60 -6.92 -2.97
N GLU A 28 -0.73 -6.19 -2.30
CA GLU A 28 -1.05 -5.49 -1.06
C GLU A 28 -1.46 -4.04 -1.32
N PHE A 29 -2.12 -3.42 -0.32
CA PHE A 29 -2.46 -2.00 -0.30
C PHE A 29 -3.47 -1.54 -1.35
N ILE A 30 -4.23 -2.48 -1.93
CA ILE A 30 -5.36 -2.19 -2.80
C ILE A 30 -6.53 -3.08 -2.37
N LYS A 31 -7.74 -2.74 -2.81
CA LYS A 31 -8.95 -3.51 -2.45
C LYS A 31 -9.16 -4.72 -3.34
N ALA A 32 -8.74 -4.62 -4.60
CA ALA A 32 -8.88 -5.74 -5.54
C ALA A 32 -8.11 -6.94 -5.03
N LEU A 33 -8.72 -8.12 -5.14
CA LEU A 33 -8.08 -9.36 -4.72
C LEU A 33 -7.32 -9.96 -5.90
N ILE A 34 -6.01 -9.85 -5.86
CA ILE A 34 -5.12 -10.36 -6.91
C ILE A 34 -4.10 -11.29 -6.25
N ASN A 35 -4.22 -12.58 -6.54
CA ASN A 35 -3.35 -13.61 -6.00
C ASN A 35 -2.42 -14.16 -7.08
N TYR A 36 -1.32 -14.74 -6.65
CA TYR A 36 -0.36 -15.36 -7.55
C TYR A 36 0.44 -16.42 -6.78
N GLU A 37 1.00 -17.37 -7.50
CA GLU A 37 1.79 -18.44 -6.89
C GLU A 37 2.87 -18.93 -7.85
N GLY A 38 3.85 -19.66 -7.32
CA GLY A 38 4.91 -20.25 -8.10
C GLY A 38 5.69 -21.28 -7.30
N ASP A 39 6.36 -22.18 -7.99
CA ASP A 39 7.17 -23.23 -7.35
C ASP A 39 8.58 -22.76 -6.95
N SER A 40 8.98 -21.61 -7.42
CA SER A 40 10.27 -21.01 -7.11
C SER A 40 10.13 -19.51 -6.96
N ALA A 41 11.14 -18.85 -6.43
CA ALA A 41 11.16 -17.41 -6.31
C ALA A 41 11.03 -16.73 -7.67
N ALA A 42 11.71 -17.26 -8.68
CA ALA A 42 11.65 -16.71 -10.04
C ALA A 42 10.25 -16.84 -10.62
N GLU A 43 9.61 -17.99 -10.43
CA GLU A 43 8.24 -18.22 -10.92
C GLU A 43 7.24 -17.33 -10.18
N LEU A 44 7.42 -17.16 -8.88
CA LEU A 44 6.55 -16.29 -8.08
C LEU A 44 6.62 -14.84 -8.58
N LYS A 45 7.83 -14.35 -8.82
CA LYS A 45 8.03 -12.99 -9.33
C LYS A 45 7.36 -12.82 -10.68
N LYS A 46 7.53 -13.79 -11.58
CA LYS A 46 6.91 -13.75 -12.90
C LYS A 46 5.40 -13.76 -12.81
N ALA A 47 4.83 -14.63 -11.96
CA ALA A 47 3.38 -14.72 -11.76
C ALA A 47 2.81 -13.42 -11.20
N PHE A 48 3.53 -12.80 -10.25
CA PHE A 48 3.15 -11.51 -9.70
C PHE A 48 3.09 -10.43 -10.78
N GLU A 49 4.14 -10.34 -11.60
CA GLU A 49 4.20 -9.32 -12.67
C GLU A 49 3.11 -9.54 -13.72
N GLU A 50 2.87 -10.80 -14.10
CA GLU A 50 1.81 -11.13 -15.04
C GLU A 50 0.43 -10.78 -14.47
N ALA A 51 0.20 -11.05 -13.19
CA ALA A 51 -1.07 -10.75 -12.54
C ALA A 51 -1.34 -9.23 -12.56
N ILE A 52 -0.31 -8.42 -12.35
CA ILE A 52 -0.45 -6.96 -12.40
C ILE A 52 -0.73 -6.50 -13.82
N ASN A 53 0.00 -7.05 -14.80
CA ASN A 53 -0.23 -6.71 -16.21
C ASN A 53 -1.65 -7.07 -16.64
N ASP A 54 -2.16 -8.24 -16.20
CA ASP A 54 -3.53 -8.68 -16.50
C ASP A 54 -4.56 -7.75 -15.87
N TYR A 55 -4.32 -7.34 -14.63
CA TYR A 55 -5.21 -6.39 -13.93
C TYR A 55 -5.28 -5.06 -14.67
N LEU A 56 -4.12 -4.51 -15.05
CA LEU A 56 -4.07 -3.24 -15.76
C LEU A 56 -4.74 -3.32 -17.13
N ALA A 57 -4.55 -4.43 -17.84
CA ALA A 57 -5.18 -4.66 -19.14
C ALA A 57 -6.71 -4.77 -18.99
N MET A 58 -7.18 -5.47 -17.96
CA MET A 58 -8.61 -5.58 -17.67
C MET A 58 -9.23 -4.22 -17.40
N CYS A 59 -8.56 -3.40 -16.57
CA CYS A 59 -9.05 -2.06 -16.27
C CYS A 59 -9.17 -1.21 -17.53
N GLU A 60 -8.18 -1.29 -18.42
CA GLU A 60 -8.21 -0.54 -19.67
C GLU A 60 -9.38 -0.98 -20.55
N GLN A 61 -9.58 -2.29 -20.70
CA GLN A 61 -10.66 -2.84 -21.51
C GLN A 61 -12.04 -2.43 -20.98
N GLU A 62 -12.22 -2.37 -19.68
CA GLU A 62 -13.49 -2.04 -19.05
C GLU A 62 -13.67 -0.55 -18.80
N GLY A 63 -12.71 0.28 -19.19
CA GLY A 63 -12.78 1.71 -18.96
C GLY A 63 -12.70 2.09 -17.50
N MET A 64 -12.12 1.22 -16.66
CA MET A 64 -11.97 1.46 -15.24
C MET A 64 -10.60 2.02 -14.94
N LYS A 65 -10.55 2.95 -13.98
CA LYS A 65 -9.28 3.46 -13.50
C LYS A 65 -8.68 2.43 -12.54
N PRO A 66 -7.46 1.95 -12.76
CA PRO A 66 -6.86 0.99 -11.85
C PRO A 66 -6.62 1.60 -10.47
N GLU A 67 -6.77 0.77 -9.43
CA GLU A 67 -6.42 1.19 -8.08
C GLU A 67 -4.91 1.38 -8.00
N ARG A 68 -4.51 2.36 -7.19
CA ARG A 68 -3.09 2.60 -6.90
C ARG A 68 -2.89 2.55 -5.40
N PRO A 69 -1.87 1.86 -4.90
CA PRO A 69 -1.51 2.00 -3.50
C PRO A 69 -0.96 3.39 -3.26
N PHE A 70 -1.16 3.93 -2.06
CA PHE A 70 -0.56 5.20 -1.66
C PHE A 70 -0.99 6.39 -2.51
N LYS A 71 -2.29 6.70 -2.47
CA LYS A 71 -2.87 7.80 -3.25
C LYS A 71 -2.48 9.20 -2.75
N GLY A 72 -1.74 9.29 -1.68
CA GLY A 72 -1.34 10.56 -1.10
C GLY A 72 -2.30 11.09 -0.04
N THR A 73 -3.41 10.39 0.20
CA THR A 73 -4.41 10.78 1.20
C THR A 73 -4.86 9.56 1.98
N PHE A 74 -4.94 9.67 3.30
CA PHE A 74 -5.51 8.63 4.15
C PHE A 74 -6.14 9.26 5.37
N ASN A 75 -7.09 8.55 5.97
CA ASN A 75 -7.82 9.01 7.16
C ASN A 75 -7.33 8.26 8.39
N VAL A 76 -7.17 8.99 9.49
CA VAL A 76 -6.75 8.41 10.76
C VAL A 76 -7.72 8.86 11.85
N ARG A 77 -8.16 7.90 12.68
CA ARG A 77 -8.97 8.20 13.85
C ARG A 77 -8.04 8.34 15.04
N VAL A 78 -8.00 9.51 15.63
CA VAL A 78 -7.07 9.81 16.74
C VAL A 78 -7.77 10.05 18.09
N GLY A 79 -9.10 10.08 18.09
CA GLY A 79 -9.87 10.39 19.28
C GLY A 79 -10.02 11.90 19.50
N GLU A 80 -11.00 12.26 20.30
CA GLU A 80 -11.36 13.66 20.52
C GLU A 80 -10.25 14.48 21.16
N SER A 81 -9.61 13.93 22.18
CA SER A 81 -8.57 14.65 22.91
C SER A 81 -7.38 15.00 22.04
N LEU A 82 -6.87 14.04 21.27
CA LEU A 82 -5.73 14.29 20.42
C LEU A 82 -6.10 15.20 19.24
N HIS A 83 -7.31 15.06 18.71
CA HIS A 83 -7.81 15.94 17.66
C HIS A 83 -7.81 17.39 18.14
N GLU A 84 -8.34 17.64 19.33
CA GLU A 84 -8.38 18.99 19.92
C GLU A 84 -6.99 19.55 20.11
N ARG A 85 -6.11 18.78 20.73
CA ARG A 85 -4.74 19.21 21.02
C ARG A 85 -3.94 19.49 19.72
N ALA A 86 -4.12 18.66 18.70
CA ALA A 86 -3.46 18.87 17.42
C ALA A 86 -3.96 20.12 16.73
N THR A 87 -5.29 20.36 16.78
CA THR A 87 -5.88 21.54 16.15
C THR A 87 -5.40 22.83 16.83
N ILE A 88 -5.33 22.82 18.17
CA ILE A 88 -4.84 23.97 18.92
C ILE A 88 -3.36 24.24 18.59
N ALA A 89 -2.55 23.19 18.58
CA ALA A 89 -1.13 23.33 18.27
C ALA A 89 -0.90 23.86 16.85
N ALA A 90 -1.67 23.39 15.89
CA ALA A 90 -1.60 23.86 14.51
C ALA A 90 -1.94 25.37 14.43
N THR A 91 -3.01 25.77 15.13
CA THR A 91 -3.43 27.17 15.18
C THR A 91 -2.34 28.06 15.78
N GLU A 92 -1.73 27.60 16.86
CA GLU A 92 -0.67 28.35 17.53
C GLU A 92 0.56 28.53 16.63
N ARG A 93 0.83 27.56 15.77
CA ARG A 93 1.95 27.62 14.80
C ARG A 93 1.57 28.35 13.51
N GLY A 94 0.30 28.74 13.36
CA GLY A 94 -0.15 29.42 12.15
C GLY A 94 -0.22 28.53 10.93
N VAL A 95 -0.38 27.22 11.12
CA VAL A 95 -0.52 26.27 10.00
C VAL A 95 -1.87 25.55 10.09
N LYS A 96 -2.29 24.99 8.97
CA LYS A 96 -3.52 24.18 8.95
C LYS A 96 -3.27 22.84 9.62
N LEU A 97 -4.32 22.21 10.14
CA LEU A 97 -4.21 20.90 10.79
C LEU A 97 -3.54 19.88 9.86
N ASN A 98 -3.92 19.89 8.60
CA ASN A 98 -3.32 19.01 7.59
C ASN A 98 -1.80 19.14 7.52
N GLU A 99 -1.32 20.37 7.50
CA GLU A 99 0.12 20.65 7.45
C GLU A 99 0.81 20.26 8.75
N PHE A 100 0.16 20.50 9.87
CA PHE A 100 0.67 20.09 11.18
C PHE A 100 0.87 18.57 11.23
N VAL A 101 -0.13 17.79 10.78
CA VAL A 101 -0.05 16.33 10.77
C VAL A 101 1.05 15.86 9.82
N LYS A 102 1.14 16.46 8.65
CA LYS A 102 2.18 16.13 7.68
C LYS A 102 3.58 16.34 8.28
N GLN A 103 3.80 17.46 8.94
CA GLN A 103 5.08 17.76 9.59
C GLN A 103 5.40 16.75 10.69
N ALA A 104 4.39 16.35 11.47
CA ALA A 104 4.56 15.37 12.52
C ALA A 104 4.98 14.01 11.97
N LEU A 105 4.35 13.59 10.88
CA LEU A 105 4.69 12.32 10.22
C LEU A 105 6.11 12.38 9.63
N GLU A 106 6.46 13.48 9.00
CA GLU A 106 7.80 13.66 8.46
C GLU A 106 8.86 13.57 9.56
N HIS A 107 8.58 14.19 10.71
CA HIS A 107 9.46 14.13 11.86
C HIS A 107 9.64 12.70 12.38
N GLU A 108 8.54 11.98 12.54
CA GLU A 108 8.57 10.60 13.04
C GLU A 108 9.31 9.66 12.10
N LEU A 109 9.19 9.88 10.79
CA LEU A 109 9.79 8.99 9.79
C LEU A 109 11.24 9.33 9.45
N ARG A 110 11.78 10.36 10.06
CA ARG A 110 13.10 10.90 9.75
C ARG A 110 14.23 10.13 10.44
N THR A 111 14.14 8.91 10.65
CA THR A 111 15.21 8.15 11.34
C THR A 111 16.17 7.45 10.38
#